data_60e155c6cc1d6a518ec9746bd87bf677
#
_entry.id   60e155c6cc1d6a518ec9746bd87bf677
#
_cell.length_a   1.000
_cell.length_b   1.000
_cell.length_c   1.000
_cell.angle_alpha   90.00
_cell.angle_beta   90.00
_cell.angle_gamma   90.00
#
_symmetry.space_group_name_H-M   'P 1'
#
loop_
_entity.id
_entity.type
_entity.pdbx_description
1 polymer ?
#
loop_
_entity_poly.entity_id
_entity_poly.type
_entity_poly.pdbx_seq_one_letter_code
_entity_poly.pdbx_strand_id
1 'polypeptide(L)'
;MRTPFVLAITALLLAGCPGDRRTDESQAGPAKTSTTTRNPQAVPENSTAMNPVTPPQASMPSTRAGGAATGPAIDVQLTEYEIRMPDSLTAGRVHFQIANAGKQAHNFVIEGPGVSHKLDSDLSRGDTGEMTIDLPAGSYTVYCPVDGHRGRGMQRTIVVR
;
A
#
# COMPACT_ATOMS: atom_id res chain seq x y z
N MET A 1 -29.72 -49.70 -0.42
CA MET A 1 -30.84 -48.93 -0.98
C MET A 1 -30.25 -47.66 -1.59
N ARG A 2 -30.19 -47.62 -2.90
CA ARG A 2 -29.57 -46.50 -3.68
C ARG A 2 -30.69 -45.63 -4.20
N THR A 3 -30.73 -44.35 -3.80
CA THR A 3 -31.62 -43.36 -4.38
C THR A 3 -30.89 -42.53 -5.42
N PRO A 4 -31.37 -42.43 -6.63
CA PRO A 4 -30.78 -41.53 -7.64
C PRO A 4 -31.29 -40.08 -7.47
N PHE A 5 -30.39 -39.14 -7.36
CA PHE A 5 -30.69 -37.71 -7.44
C PHE A 5 -30.83 -37.29 -8.89
N VAL A 6 -32.01 -36.89 -9.25
CA VAL A 6 -32.37 -36.37 -10.58
C VAL A 6 -31.88 -34.93 -10.71
N LEU A 7 -31.03 -34.71 -11.70
CA LEU A 7 -30.50 -33.40 -12.09
C LEU A 7 -31.56 -32.65 -12.90
N ALA A 8 -32.14 -31.61 -12.34
CA ALA A 8 -33.00 -30.68 -13.08
C ALA A 8 -32.15 -29.52 -13.62
N ILE A 9 -31.90 -29.52 -14.91
CA ILE A 9 -31.29 -28.42 -15.66
C ILE A 9 -32.41 -27.44 -16.00
N THR A 10 -32.44 -26.29 -15.36
CA THR A 10 -33.29 -25.16 -15.75
C THR A 10 -32.45 -24.17 -16.56
N ALA A 11 -32.62 -24.19 -17.85
CA ALA A 11 -32.11 -23.18 -18.78
C ALA A 11 -32.96 -21.91 -18.63
N LEU A 12 -32.38 -20.80 -18.25
CA LEU A 12 -33.00 -19.49 -18.30
C LEU A 12 -32.36 -18.64 -19.38
N LEU A 13 -33.03 -18.55 -20.51
CA LEU A 13 -32.79 -17.61 -21.58
C LEU A 13 -33.35 -16.23 -21.18
N LEU A 14 -32.56 -15.20 -21.18
CA LEU A 14 -33.01 -13.80 -21.22
C LEU A 14 -31.93 -13.01 -21.96
N ALA A 15 -32.22 -12.74 -23.23
CA ALA A 15 -32.77 -11.51 -23.81
C ALA A 15 -31.88 -10.28 -23.58
N GLY A 16 -31.24 -9.87 -24.67
CA GLY A 16 -30.43 -8.66 -24.80
C GLY A 16 -31.24 -7.37 -24.61
N CYS A 17 -30.58 -6.37 -24.17
CA CYS A 17 -30.93 -4.97 -24.39
C CYS A 17 -29.80 -4.27 -25.12
N PRO A 18 -30.09 -3.74 -26.32
CA PRO A 18 -29.21 -2.80 -27.01
C PRO A 18 -29.64 -1.37 -26.67
N GLY A 19 -28.71 -0.47 -26.49
CA GLY A 19 -28.96 0.96 -26.42
C GLY A 19 -28.16 1.57 -25.27
N ASP A 20 -27.24 2.42 -25.47
CA ASP A 20 -27.40 3.75 -26.00
C ASP A 20 -26.00 4.32 -26.33
N ARG A 21 -25.82 4.62 -27.60
CA ARG A 21 -24.73 5.48 -28.05
C ARG A 21 -25.17 6.91 -27.82
N ARG A 22 -24.59 7.58 -26.84
CA ARG A 22 -24.56 9.04 -26.83
C ARG A 22 -23.16 9.50 -27.19
N THR A 23 -23.04 9.77 -28.44
CA THR A 23 -22.13 10.77 -28.98
C THR A 23 -22.52 12.09 -28.36
N ASP A 24 -21.69 12.69 -27.56
CA ASP A 24 -21.76 14.11 -27.26
C ASP A 24 -20.48 14.77 -27.75
N GLU A 25 -20.76 15.60 -28.65
CA GLU A 25 -19.99 16.36 -29.58
C GLU A 25 -19.50 17.63 -28.92
N SER A 26 -18.26 17.96 -29.21
CA SER A 26 -17.74 19.33 -29.34
C SER A 26 -18.15 20.35 -28.29
N GLN A 27 -17.15 20.83 -27.56
CA GLN A 27 -17.02 22.27 -27.44
C GLN A 27 -15.54 22.65 -27.29
N ALA A 28 -15.01 23.12 -28.38
CA ALA A 28 -13.80 23.92 -28.44
C ALA A 28 -14.06 25.25 -27.72
N GLY A 29 -13.38 25.49 -26.62
CA GLY A 29 -13.32 26.78 -25.94
C GLY A 29 -11.97 27.46 -26.23
N PRO A 30 -11.96 28.80 -26.46
CA PRO A 30 -10.85 29.48 -27.08
C PRO A 30 -9.65 29.67 -26.17
N ALA A 31 -8.49 29.58 -26.78
CA ALA A 31 -7.19 29.97 -26.26
C ALA A 31 -7.21 31.34 -25.62
N LYS A 32 -6.86 31.47 -24.35
CA LYS A 32 -6.48 32.76 -23.75
C LYS A 32 -4.96 32.82 -23.72
N THR A 33 -4.47 33.52 -24.69
CA THR A 33 -3.15 34.13 -24.77
C THR A 33 -2.92 35.00 -23.53
N SER A 34 -2.02 34.61 -22.67
CA SER A 34 -1.51 35.49 -21.63
C SER A 34 -0.10 35.91 -21.97
N THR A 35 -0.03 37.12 -22.33
CA THR A 35 1.09 37.96 -22.71
C THR A 35 2.24 37.88 -21.69
N THR A 36 3.39 37.55 -22.20
CA THR A 36 4.71 37.76 -21.60
C THR A 36 4.89 39.20 -21.19
N THR A 37 5.07 39.47 -19.93
CA THR A 37 5.72 40.68 -19.48
C THR A 37 7.13 40.35 -19.03
N ARG A 38 8.03 40.64 -19.95
CA ARG A 38 9.49 40.68 -19.76
C ARG A 38 9.82 41.82 -18.84
N ASN A 39 10.29 41.57 -17.64
CA ASN A 39 10.89 42.60 -16.79
C ASN A 39 12.41 42.45 -16.86
N PRO A 40 13.14 43.40 -17.45
CA PRO A 40 14.60 43.42 -17.42
C PRO A 40 15.05 44.33 -16.27
N GLN A 41 15.47 43.80 -15.15
CA GLN A 41 16.24 44.56 -14.16
C GLN A 41 17.41 43.73 -13.64
N ALA A 42 18.54 44.11 -14.19
CA ALA A 42 19.77 44.50 -13.51
C ALA A 42 20.34 43.51 -12.48
N VAL A 43 21.41 42.89 -12.93
CA VAL A 43 22.45 42.34 -12.08
C VAL A 43 23.15 43.47 -11.32
N PRO A 44 23.55 43.28 -10.08
CA PRO A 44 24.89 43.66 -9.72
C PRO A 44 25.71 42.43 -9.29
N GLU A 45 26.83 42.31 -9.96
CA GLU A 45 27.97 41.54 -9.51
C GLU A 45 28.39 41.95 -8.10
N ASN A 46 28.87 41.03 -7.41
CA ASN A 46 29.98 41.04 -6.49
C ASN A 46 29.69 40.43 -5.15
N SER A 47 30.23 39.27 -4.90
CA SER A 47 31.13 39.08 -3.74
C SER A 47 31.63 37.63 -3.73
N THR A 48 32.85 37.50 -4.05
CA THR A 48 33.73 36.39 -3.67
C THR A 48 33.67 36.18 -2.16
N ALA A 49 32.96 35.15 -1.75
CA ALA A 49 33.13 34.59 -0.41
C ALA A 49 33.40 33.12 -0.58
N MET A 50 34.66 32.78 -0.34
CA MET A 50 35.11 31.39 -0.17
C MET A 50 34.31 30.74 0.92
N ASN A 51 33.39 29.84 0.55
CA ASN A 51 32.76 28.96 1.48
C ASN A 51 33.71 27.78 1.73
N PRO A 52 34.07 27.49 2.98
CA PRO A 52 34.86 26.31 3.27
C PRO A 52 34.03 25.06 2.93
N VAL A 53 34.64 24.20 2.13
CA VAL A 53 34.11 22.89 1.78
C VAL A 53 33.88 22.11 3.06
N THR A 54 32.64 22.07 3.48
CA THR A 54 32.20 21.14 4.51
C THR A 54 32.14 19.76 3.88
N PRO A 55 32.83 18.75 4.41
CA PRO A 55 32.74 17.39 3.90
C PRO A 55 31.29 16.91 3.95
N PRO A 56 30.84 16.05 3.02
CA PRO A 56 29.48 15.53 3.02
C PRO A 56 29.24 14.80 4.34
N GLN A 57 28.45 15.40 5.19
CA GLN A 57 27.89 14.70 6.35
C GLN A 57 27.01 13.58 5.80
N ALA A 58 27.46 12.35 6.05
CA ALA A 58 26.62 11.18 5.90
C ALA A 58 25.29 11.47 6.60
N SER A 59 24.23 11.56 5.83
CA SER A 59 22.88 11.70 6.34
C SER A 59 22.59 10.49 7.22
N MET A 60 22.74 10.65 8.52
CA MET A 60 22.23 9.70 9.47
C MET A 60 20.72 9.60 9.23
N PRO A 61 20.16 8.39 9.15
CA PRO A 61 18.72 8.26 9.07
C PRO A 61 18.12 8.97 10.29
N SER A 62 17.32 9.99 10.04
CA SER A 62 16.54 10.67 11.07
C SER A 62 15.65 9.63 11.74
N THR A 63 16.08 9.17 12.88
CA THR A 63 15.22 8.44 13.81
C THR A 63 14.16 9.42 14.29
N ARG A 64 13.07 9.50 13.54
CA ARG A 64 11.88 10.20 13.98
C ARG A 64 11.30 9.40 15.14
N ALA A 65 11.65 9.80 16.35
CA ALA A 65 11.02 9.34 17.56
C ALA A 65 9.54 9.76 17.52
N GLY A 66 8.70 8.88 17.00
CA GLY A 66 7.24 8.95 17.10
C GLY A 66 6.80 7.93 18.12
N GLY A 67 6.27 8.38 19.26
CA GLY A 67 5.42 7.69 20.22
C GLY A 67 5.81 6.27 20.64
N ALA A 68 6.03 6.08 21.94
CA ALA A 68 6.41 4.85 22.63
C ALA A 68 5.68 3.58 22.14
N ALA A 69 6.18 2.96 21.09
CA ALA A 69 5.87 1.58 20.75
C ALA A 69 6.79 0.70 21.64
N THR A 70 6.26 0.22 22.75
CA THR A 70 7.00 -0.62 23.70
C THR A 70 7.00 -2.07 23.21
N GLY A 71 7.61 -2.33 22.05
CA GLY A 71 7.77 -3.66 21.47
C GLY A 71 8.78 -3.63 20.33
N PRO A 72 9.34 -4.79 19.93
CA PRO A 72 10.24 -4.84 18.78
C PRO A 72 9.50 -4.38 17.52
N ALA A 73 10.10 -3.46 16.78
CA ALA A 73 9.60 -3.09 15.45
C ALA A 73 9.85 -4.24 14.46
N ILE A 74 8.83 -4.63 13.73
CA ILE A 74 8.90 -5.67 12.70
C ILE A 74 8.72 -5.02 11.34
N ASP A 75 9.76 -5.10 10.53
CA ASP A 75 9.71 -4.62 9.16
C ASP A 75 8.93 -5.60 8.27
N VAL A 76 7.94 -5.08 7.56
CA VAL A 76 7.13 -5.81 6.58
C VAL A 76 7.27 -5.13 5.23
N GLN A 77 7.68 -5.87 4.21
CA GLN A 77 7.71 -5.40 2.84
C GLN A 77 6.64 -6.11 2.00
N LEU A 78 5.80 -5.33 1.35
CA LEU A 78 4.77 -5.79 0.42
C LEU A 78 5.27 -5.58 -1.01
N THR A 79 5.27 -6.64 -1.80
CA THR A 79 5.56 -6.61 -3.24
C THR A 79 4.47 -7.38 -3.97
N GLU A 80 4.52 -7.43 -5.30
CA GLU A 80 3.53 -8.18 -6.07
C GLU A 80 3.51 -9.64 -5.65
N TYR A 81 2.39 -10.02 -4.99
CA TYR A 81 2.06 -11.37 -4.50
C TYR A 81 3.00 -11.96 -3.44
N GLU A 82 3.85 -11.12 -2.83
CA GLU A 82 4.76 -11.55 -1.78
C GLU A 82 4.71 -10.62 -0.57
N ILE A 83 4.73 -11.18 0.63
CA ILE A 83 4.87 -10.49 1.91
C ILE A 83 6.18 -10.93 2.53
N ARG A 84 7.13 -10.02 2.70
CA ARG A 84 8.43 -10.28 3.31
C ARG A 84 8.44 -9.79 4.74
N MET A 85 8.57 -10.71 5.68
CA MET A 85 8.68 -10.47 7.10
C MET A 85 9.23 -11.73 7.79
N PRO A 86 9.67 -11.66 9.06
CA PRO A 86 10.07 -12.86 9.82
C PRO A 86 8.94 -13.90 9.93
N ASP A 87 9.28 -15.18 9.85
CA ASP A 87 8.34 -16.29 10.01
C ASP A 87 7.94 -16.55 11.46
N SER A 88 8.71 -16.02 12.40
CA SER A 88 8.50 -16.20 13.84
C SER A 88 8.64 -14.87 14.56
N LEU A 89 7.69 -14.57 15.43
CA LEU A 89 7.66 -13.37 16.26
C LEU A 89 7.57 -13.76 17.74
N THR A 90 7.94 -12.80 18.61
CA THR A 90 7.75 -12.94 20.06
C THR A 90 6.33 -12.51 20.42
N ALA A 91 5.68 -13.30 21.31
CA ALA A 91 4.35 -12.97 21.81
C ALA A 91 4.36 -11.65 22.63
N GLY A 92 3.27 -10.92 22.56
CA GLY A 92 3.09 -9.64 23.24
C GLY A 92 2.79 -8.51 22.28
N ARG A 93 3.10 -7.29 22.70
CA ARG A 93 2.87 -6.10 21.89
C ARG A 93 3.89 -5.98 20.77
N VAL A 94 3.43 -6.05 19.54
CA VAL A 94 4.25 -6.00 18.33
C VAL A 94 3.91 -4.74 17.55
N HIS A 95 4.92 -4.04 17.08
CA HIS A 95 4.81 -2.88 16.20
C HIS A 95 5.28 -3.25 14.80
N PHE A 96 4.39 -3.22 13.83
CA PHE A 96 4.70 -3.47 12.43
C PHE A 96 4.95 -2.16 11.70
N GLN A 97 6.07 -2.10 10.97
CA GLN A 97 6.36 -1.07 9.98
C GLN A 97 6.21 -1.68 8.60
N ILE A 98 5.21 -1.26 7.86
CA ILE A 98 4.77 -1.89 6.62
C ILE A 98 5.08 -0.94 5.47
N ALA A 99 5.89 -1.40 4.52
CA ALA A 99 6.27 -0.63 3.33
C ALA A 99 5.76 -1.32 2.06
N ASN A 100 5.15 -0.57 1.16
CA ASN A 100 4.83 -1.05 -0.17
C ASN A 100 6.02 -0.81 -1.12
N ALA A 101 6.81 -1.84 -1.36
CA ALA A 101 7.91 -1.85 -2.32
C ALA A 101 7.46 -2.31 -3.72
N GLY A 102 6.20 -2.68 -3.89
CA GLY A 102 5.60 -3.10 -5.16
C GLY A 102 5.15 -1.92 -6.04
N LYS A 103 4.48 -2.24 -7.14
CA LYS A 103 3.95 -1.26 -8.11
C LYS A 103 2.45 -1.04 -7.96
N GLN A 104 1.75 -2.03 -7.43
CA GLN A 104 0.31 -2.01 -7.19
C GLN A 104 0.00 -1.55 -5.77
N ALA A 105 -1.26 -1.20 -5.52
CA ALA A 105 -1.73 -0.96 -4.16
C ALA A 105 -1.78 -2.26 -3.37
N HIS A 106 -1.36 -2.21 -2.13
CA HIS A 106 -1.37 -3.35 -1.22
C HIS A 106 -1.94 -2.94 0.15
N ASN A 107 -2.40 -3.94 0.89
CA ASN A 107 -2.78 -3.79 2.28
C ASN A 107 -2.24 -4.98 3.08
N PHE A 108 -2.28 -4.87 4.38
CA PHE A 108 -1.80 -5.90 5.28
C PHE A 108 -2.88 -6.29 6.28
N VAL A 109 -3.21 -7.58 6.30
CA VAL A 109 -4.13 -8.17 7.26
C VAL A 109 -3.40 -9.27 8.02
N ILE A 110 -3.65 -9.35 9.32
CA ILE A 110 -3.21 -10.44 10.19
C ILE A 110 -4.40 -11.07 10.88
N GLU A 111 -4.54 -12.38 10.77
CA GLU A 111 -5.61 -13.16 11.37
C GLU A 111 -5.07 -14.36 12.13
N GLY A 112 -5.61 -14.63 13.31
CA GLY A 112 -5.25 -15.77 14.13
C GLY A 112 -6.05 -15.87 15.42
N PRO A 113 -5.58 -16.58 16.44
CA PRO A 113 -6.34 -16.83 17.66
C PRO A 113 -6.77 -15.53 18.36
N GLY A 114 -8.05 -15.18 18.24
CA GLY A 114 -8.63 -14.00 18.86
C GLY A 114 -8.19 -12.65 18.29
N VAL A 115 -7.48 -12.66 17.16
CA VAL A 115 -6.95 -11.45 16.53
C VAL A 115 -7.36 -11.41 15.06
N SER A 116 -7.91 -10.27 14.63
CA SER A 116 -8.14 -9.93 13.23
C SER A 116 -7.94 -8.43 13.07
N HIS A 117 -6.84 -8.05 12.44
CA HIS A 117 -6.50 -6.65 12.19
C HIS A 117 -6.13 -6.43 10.73
N LYS A 118 -6.60 -5.31 10.20
CA LYS A 118 -6.30 -4.81 8.87
C LYS A 118 -5.68 -3.42 9.00
N LEU A 119 -4.70 -3.09 8.15
CA LEU A 119 -4.19 -1.72 8.06
C LEU A 119 -5.31 -0.78 7.58
N ASP A 120 -5.41 0.40 8.15
CA ASP A 120 -6.54 1.33 7.96
C ASP A 120 -6.71 1.77 6.51
N SER A 121 -5.60 1.90 5.78
CA SER A 121 -5.59 2.35 4.38
C SER A 121 -4.77 1.43 3.50
N ASP A 122 -5.16 1.34 2.24
CA ASP A 122 -4.32 0.70 1.23
C ASP A 122 -3.09 1.57 0.98
N LEU A 123 -1.93 0.93 0.84
CA LEU A 123 -0.66 1.59 0.57
C LEU A 123 -0.42 1.63 -0.94
N SER A 124 -0.26 2.81 -1.50
CA SER A 124 0.20 2.99 -2.87
C SER A 124 1.70 2.69 -2.97
N ARG A 125 2.23 2.63 -4.18
CA ARG A 125 3.66 2.40 -4.39
C ARG A 125 4.53 3.39 -3.61
N GLY A 126 5.41 2.87 -2.76
CA GLY A 126 6.34 3.64 -1.95
C GLY A 126 5.76 4.17 -0.64
N ASP A 127 4.46 3.96 -0.40
CA ASP A 127 3.83 4.33 0.86
C ASP A 127 4.24 3.39 2.00
N THR A 128 4.13 3.90 3.21
CA THR A 128 4.36 3.16 4.44
C THR A 128 3.17 3.28 5.37
N GLY A 129 2.94 2.24 6.17
CA GLY A 129 1.92 2.21 7.22
C GLY A 129 2.47 1.57 8.48
N GLU A 130 1.82 1.84 9.59
CA GLU A 130 2.19 1.30 10.89
C GLU A 130 0.98 0.66 11.56
N MET A 131 1.23 -0.41 12.30
CA MET A 131 0.20 -1.13 13.04
C MET A 131 0.80 -1.66 14.34
N THR A 132 0.12 -1.43 15.45
CA THR A 132 0.51 -1.99 16.75
C THR A 132 -0.58 -2.91 17.26
N ILE A 133 -0.21 -4.16 17.57
CA ILE A 133 -1.15 -5.20 17.98
C ILE A 133 -0.55 -6.02 19.12
N ASP A 134 -1.39 -6.45 20.06
CA ASP A 134 -1.04 -7.46 21.04
C ASP A 134 -1.29 -8.86 20.45
N LEU A 135 -0.24 -9.65 20.24
CA LEU A 135 -0.29 -10.97 19.63
C LEU A 135 -0.04 -12.05 20.69
N PRO A 136 -1.05 -12.80 21.12
CA PRO A 136 -0.86 -14.05 21.88
C PRO A 136 -0.02 -15.07 21.11
N ALA A 137 0.60 -16.00 21.83
CA ALA A 137 1.28 -17.11 21.18
C ALA A 137 0.29 -17.93 20.34
N GLY A 138 0.69 -18.26 19.11
CA GLY A 138 -0.18 -18.98 18.17
C GLY A 138 0.31 -18.91 16.74
N SER A 139 -0.47 -19.50 15.83
CA SER A 139 -0.24 -19.46 14.40
C SER A 139 -1.18 -18.42 13.78
N TYR A 140 -0.62 -17.54 12.95
CA TYR A 140 -1.32 -16.45 12.30
C TYR A 140 -1.17 -16.53 10.79
N THR A 141 -2.21 -16.13 10.08
CA THR A 141 -2.14 -15.92 8.63
C THR A 141 -2.06 -14.43 8.35
N VAL A 142 -1.07 -14.01 7.58
CA VAL A 142 -0.97 -12.65 7.05
C VAL A 142 -1.22 -12.68 5.55
N TYR A 143 -1.94 -11.67 5.04
CA TYR A 143 -2.29 -11.61 3.62
C TYR A 143 -2.64 -10.20 3.15
N CYS A 144 -2.66 -10.01 1.82
CA CYS A 144 -3.16 -8.80 1.18
C CYS A 144 -4.60 -9.04 0.68
N PRO A 145 -5.59 -8.23 1.11
CA PRO A 145 -6.98 -8.38 0.68
C PRO A 145 -7.29 -7.68 -0.66
N VAL A 146 -6.36 -6.86 -1.18
CA VAL A 146 -6.58 -6.02 -2.37
C VAL A 146 -6.63 -6.88 -3.64
N ASP A 147 -7.58 -6.60 -4.53
CA ASP A 147 -7.67 -7.11 -5.91
C ASP A 147 -7.42 -8.62 -6.10
N GLY A 148 -7.80 -9.42 -5.10
CA GLY A 148 -7.60 -10.87 -5.15
C GLY A 148 -6.13 -11.31 -5.04
N HIS A 149 -5.23 -10.45 -4.54
CA HIS A 149 -3.81 -10.76 -4.35
C HIS A 149 -3.60 -11.97 -3.45
N ARG A 150 -4.45 -12.17 -2.45
CA ARG A 150 -4.44 -13.39 -1.61
C ARG A 150 -4.52 -14.66 -2.45
N GLY A 151 -5.44 -14.71 -3.42
CA GLY A 151 -5.63 -15.86 -4.32
C GLY A 151 -4.45 -16.08 -5.28
N ARG A 152 -3.60 -15.06 -5.46
CA ARG A 152 -2.39 -15.12 -6.30
C ARG A 152 -1.13 -15.46 -5.48
N GLY A 153 -1.30 -15.83 -4.21
CA GLY A 153 -0.21 -16.24 -3.35
C GLY A 153 0.25 -15.19 -2.33
N MET A 154 -0.32 -13.98 -2.32
CA MET A 154 0.06 -12.94 -1.36
C MET A 154 -0.52 -13.23 0.03
N GLN A 155 -0.09 -14.36 0.59
CA GLN A 155 -0.40 -14.80 1.94
C GLN A 155 0.72 -15.68 2.48
N ARG A 156 0.89 -15.68 3.80
CA ARG A 156 1.81 -16.59 4.49
C ARG A 156 1.35 -16.85 5.92
N THR A 157 1.84 -17.93 6.50
CA THR A 157 1.65 -18.24 7.92
C THR A 157 2.89 -17.87 8.70
N ILE A 158 2.69 -17.24 9.86
CA ILE A 158 3.73 -16.92 10.83
C ILE A 158 3.41 -17.56 12.17
N VAL A 159 4.44 -17.79 12.98
CA VAL A 159 4.30 -18.34 14.34
C VAL A 159 4.72 -17.30 15.37
N VAL A 160 3.84 -17.06 16.35
CA VAL A 160 4.11 -16.20 17.51
C VAL A 160 4.36 -17.09 18.72
N ARG A 161 5.47 -16.87 19.44
CA ARG A 161 5.91 -17.69 20.56
C ARG A 161 6.66 -16.90 21.63
#